data_6207d61e25f662d9b1c9bf04a285d67c
#
_entry.id   6207d61e25f662d9b1c9bf04a285d67c
#
_cell.length_a   1.000
_cell.length_b   1.000
_cell.length_c   1.000
_cell.angle_alpha   90.00
_cell.angle_beta   90.00
_cell.angle_gamma   90.00
#
_symmetry.space_group_name_H-M   'P 1'
#
loop_
_entity.id
_entity.type
_entity.pdbx_description
1 polymer ?
#
loop_
_entity_poly.entity_id
_entity_poly.type
_entity_poly.pdbx_seq_one_letter_code
_entity_poly.pdbx_strand_id
1 'polypeptide(L)'
;NLLLQTAVSAYARMTGVYKSYRRYGHPIAKMLETLLSAGIWGNERSLKYFDKLFGTQEYGLVFPKLIEYFEYTDKVAGIGQAHIVTTAFTTDELLLCRAEAFIYQKDYDRAVADIQAWCDTHASGTTVSRSAINQYYGSQATERTKKDLHPKFVIENGEQLNFVNCILHLRRIETVHEGLRWFDIKRYGIEVTHNISGG
;
A
#
# COMPACT_ATOMS: atom_id res chain seq x y z
N ASN A 1 24.90 1.01 -3.74
CA ASN A 1 24.98 2.35 -3.15
C ASN A 1 24.39 3.44 -4.01
N LEU A 2 23.70 3.04 -4.98
CA LEU A 2 22.98 3.89 -5.90
C LEU A 2 21.65 4.34 -5.44
N LEU A 3 21.45 4.28 -4.25
CA LEU A 3 20.12 4.01 -3.91
C LEU A 3 19.49 5.03 -3.08
N LEU A 4 20.28 5.92 -2.66
CA LEU A 4 19.87 6.81 -1.67
C LEU A 4 19.88 8.18 -2.29
N GLN A 5 18.92 8.43 -3.08
CA GLN A 5 18.58 9.80 -3.29
C GLN A 5 18.00 10.29 -1.98
N THR A 6 18.80 11.08 -1.34
CA THR A 6 18.30 12.02 -0.35
C THR A 6 17.32 12.91 -1.07
N ALA A 7 16.15 12.43 -1.14
CA ALA A 7 15.09 13.29 -1.58
C ALA A 7 14.82 14.25 -0.44
N VAL A 8 15.52 15.37 -0.44
CA VAL A 8 14.88 16.60 0.02
C VAL A 8 13.72 16.84 -0.92
N SER A 9 12.86 15.88 -0.95
CA SER A 9 11.79 15.84 -1.90
C SER A 9 10.65 16.62 -1.28
N ALA A 10 9.84 17.10 -2.13
CA ALA A 10 8.49 17.51 -1.79
C ALA A 10 7.80 16.50 -0.86
N TYR A 11 8.21 15.24 -0.91
CA TYR A 11 7.72 14.15 -0.10
C TYR A 11 8.21 14.17 1.35
N ALA A 12 9.49 14.44 1.62
CA ALA A 12 9.98 14.63 2.98
C ALA A 12 9.32 15.84 3.63
N ARG A 13 9.11 16.90 2.86
CA ARG A 13 8.32 18.05 3.31
C ARG A 13 6.86 17.71 3.51
N MET A 14 6.28 16.88 2.67
CA MET A 14 4.92 16.38 2.85
C MET A 14 4.78 15.52 4.09
N THR A 15 5.66 14.56 4.35
CA THR A 15 5.61 13.73 5.55
C THR A 15 5.90 14.53 6.82
N GLY A 16 6.82 15.48 6.78
CA GLY A 16 7.04 16.41 7.88
C GLY A 16 5.84 17.32 8.10
N VAL A 17 5.25 17.81 7.02
CA VAL A 17 4.02 18.62 7.05
C VAL A 17 2.84 17.81 7.55
N TYR A 18 2.71 16.54 7.19
CA TYR A 18 1.65 15.67 7.68
C TYR A 18 1.77 15.36 9.17
N LYS A 19 2.97 15.27 9.69
CA LYS A 19 3.21 15.16 11.13
C LYS A 19 2.86 16.46 11.87
N SER A 20 3.08 17.59 11.23
CA SER A 20 3.04 18.90 11.87
C SER A 20 1.71 19.64 11.72
N TYR A 21 0.90 19.33 10.72
CA TYR A 21 -0.29 20.11 10.37
C TYR A 21 -1.56 19.27 10.25
N ARG A 22 -2.51 19.53 11.12
CA ARG A 22 -3.83 18.87 11.20
C ARG A 22 -4.58 18.80 9.88
N ARG A 23 -4.55 19.88 9.12
CA ARG A 23 -5.32 19.99 7.86
C ARG A 23 -4.91 19.01 6.77
N TYR A 24 -3.71 18.44 6.85
CA TYR A 24 -3.21 17.49 5.87
C TYR A 24 -3.38 16.04 6.28
N GLY A 25 -3.60 15.75 7.55
CA GLY A 25 -3.82 14.41 8.05
C GLY A 25 -5.19 13.84 7.68
N HIS A 26 -6.20 14.69 7.54
CA HIS A 26 -7.58 14.24 7.33
C HIS A 26 -7.82 13.46 6.02
N PRO A 27 -7.32 13.89 4.84
CA PRO A 27 -7.44 13.09 3.63
C PRO A 27 -6.73 11.73 3.72
N ILE A 28 -5.61 11.69 4.43
CA ILE A 28 -4.85 10.45 4.65
C ILE A 28 -5.62 9.51 5.56
N ALA A 29 -6.26 10.00 6.61
CA ALA A 29 -7.07 9.19 7.49
C ALA A 29 -8.16 8.42 6.72
N LYS A 30 -8.91 9.10 5.88
CA LYS A 30 -9.93 8.46 5.01
C LYS A 30 -9.33 7.45 4.05
N MET A 31 -8.17 7.73 3.50
CA MET A 31 -7.47 6.82 2.60
C MET A 31 -6.98 5.57 3.36
N LEU A 32 -6.48 5.72 4.57
CA LEU A 32 -6.02 4.62 5.41
C LEU A 32 -7.16 3.71 5.87
N GLU A 33 -8.32 4.26 6.20
CA GLU A 33 -9.53 3.46 6.45
C GLU A 33 -9.87 2.54 5.27
N THR A 34 -9.55 2.98 4.06
CA THR A 34 -9.77 2.21 2.84
C THR A 34 -8.63 1.23 2.57
N LEU A 35 -7.40 1.59 2.95
CA LEU A 35 -6.19 0.80 2.71
C LEU A 35 -6.01 -0.32 3.74
N LEU A 36 -6.31 -0.01 4.99
CA LEU A 36 -6.18 -0.96 6.11
C LEU A 36 -7.45 -1.77 6.34
N SER A 37 -8.28 -1.89 5.34
CA SER A 37 -9.47 -2.73 5.41
C SER A 37 -9.10 -4.20 5.62
N ALA A 38 -10.05 -4.99 6.10
CA ALA A 38 -9.90 -6.43 6.18
C ALA A 38 -9.48 -7.04 4.85
N GLY A 39 -8.75 -8.12 4.89
CA GLY A 39 -8.23 -8.84 3.73
C GLY A 39 -8.06 -10.32 4.05
N ILE A 40 -7.25 -11.00 3.26
CA ILE A 40 -6.89 -12.40 3.54
C ILE A 40 -6.15 -12.59 4.87
N TRP A 41 -5.66 -11.51 5.45
CA TRP A 41 -5.06 -11.44 6.80
C TRP A 41 -6.09 -11.32 7.94
N GLY A 42 -7.37 -11.30 7.63
CA GLY A 42 -8.43 -11.07 8.61
C GLY A 42 -8.82 -9.60 8.72
N ASN A 43 -8.78 -9.02 9.91
CA ASN A 43 -9.14 -7.62 10.12
C ASN A 43 -7.93 -6.69 9.90
N GLU A 44 -8.19 -5.37 9.87
CA GLU A 44 -7.18 -4.34 9.63
C GLU A 44 -6.05 -4.33 10.66
N ARG A 45 -6.33 -4.72 11.91
CA ARG A 45 -5.33 -4.75 13.00
C ARG A 45 -4.29 -5.85 12.82
N SER A 46 -4.56 -6.84 11.99
CA SER A 46 -3.58 -7.87 11.64
C SER A 46 -2.42 -7.33 10.80
N LEU A 47 -2.59 -6.19 10.14
CA LEU A 47 -1.51 -5.53 9.42
C LEU A 47 -0.55 -4.86 10.40
N LYS A 48 0.74 -5.18 10.30
CA LYS A 48 1.79 -4.61 11.17
C LYS A 48 1.94 -3.09 11.03
N TYR A 49 1.48 -2.53 9.93
CA TYR A 49 1.46 -1.08 9.73
C TYR A 49 0.44 -0.38 10.62
N PHE A 50 -0.60 -1.07 11.07
CA PHE A 50 -1.62 -0.48 11.95
C PHE A 50 -1.03 0.02 13.26
N ASP A 51 -0.11 -0.74 13.86
CA ASP A 51 0.54 -0.39 15.12
C ASP A 51 1.50 0.81 15.00
N LYS A 52 1.84 1.17 13.77
CA LYS A 52 2.73 2.31 13.47
C LYS A 52 1.98 3.57 13.04
N LEU A 53 0.66 3.52 13.05
CA LEU A 53 -0.14 4.70 12.73
C LEU A 53 -0.10 5.69 13.89
N PHE A 54 0.33 6.89 13.59
CA PHE A 54 0.26 8.00 14.51
C PHE A 54 -0.99 8.81 14.18
N GLY A 55 -1.85 8.96 15.15
CA GLY A 55 -3.01 9.79 14.94
C GLY A 55 -3.71 10.06 16.24
N THR A 56 -4.13 11.28 16.37
CA THR A 56 -5.21 11.67 17.23
C THR A 56 -6.30 12.20 16.34
N GLN A 57 -7.50 12.34 16.83
CA GLN A 57 -8.57 12.99 16.07
C GLN A 57 -8.18 14.38 15.58
N GLU A 58 -7.18 14.99 16.21
CA GLU A 58 -6.68 16.32 15.87
C GLU A 58 -5.69 16.33 14.70
N TYR A 59 -4.87 15.29 14.54
CA TYR A 59 -3.74 15.30 13.60
C TYR A 59 -3.95 14.39 12.38
N GLY A 60 -5.02 13.60 12.36
CA GLY A 60 -5.25 12.58 11.36
C GLY A 60 -4.29 11.39 11.52
N LEU A 61 -4.43 10.42 10.63
CA LEU A 61 -3.59 9.24 10.61
C LEU A 61 -2.38 9.48 9.71
N VAL A 62 -1.21 9.11 10.19
CA VAL A 62 0.03 9.13 9.43
C VAL A 62 0.52 7.71 9.25
N PHE A 63 0.86 7.35 8.03
CA PHE A 63 1.40 6.04 7.71
C PHE A 63 2.94 6.13 7.68
N PRO A 64 3.66 5.63 8.70
CA PRO A 64 5.08 5.85 8.86
C PRO A 64 5.91 4.82 8.08
N LYS A 65 5.61 4.62 6.82
CA LYS A 65 6.39 3.72 5.96
C LYS A 65 7.82 4.26 5.74
N LEU A 66 7.94 5.57 5.61
CA LEU A 66 9.22 6.23 5.42
C LEU A 66 9.65 6.93 6.70
N ILE A 67 10.85 6.60 7.14
CA ILE A 67 11.44 7.17 8.34
C ILE A 67 12.05 8.51 7.98
N GLU A 68 11.68 9.54 8.73
CA GLU A 68 12.31 10.86 8.62
C GLU A 68 13.60 10.87 9.43
N TYR A 69 14.67 11.26 8.78
CA TYR A 69 15.96 11.54 9.39
C TYR A 69 16.15 13.04 9.51
N PHE A 70 16.92 13.44 10.50
CA PHE A 70 17.30 14.84 10.67
C PHE A 70 18.84 14.96 10.60
N GLU A 71 19.33 15.68 9.63
CA GLU A 71 20.75 15.95 9.45
C GLU A 71 21.08 17.32 10.01
N TYR A 72 21.92 17.34 11.04
CA TYR A 72 22.36 18.57 11.65
C TYR A 72 23.46 19.23 10.80
N THR A 73 23.21 20.45 10.35
CA THR A 73 24.23 21.33 9.76
C THR A 73 25.02 22.05 10.85
N ASP A 74 24.39 22.34 11.98
CA ASP A 74 25.01 22.82 13.20
C ASP A 74 24.42 22.12 14.42
N LYS A 75 25.20 21.22 15.00
CA LYS A 75 24.76 20.45 16.17
C LYS A 75 24.64 21.28 17.44
N VAL A 76 25.44 22.34 17.55
CA VAL A 76 25.42 23.21 18.75
C VAL A 76 24.21 24.12 18.75
N ALA A 77 23.89 24.67 17.59
CA ALA A 77 22.69 25.51 17.42
C ALA A 77 21.40 24.70 17.23
N GLY A 78 21.49 23.37 17.06
CA GLY A 78 20.34 22.51 16.78
C GLY A 78 19.75 22.74 15.40
N ILE A 79 20.51 23.32 14.46
CA ILE A 79 20.04 23.66 13.12
C ILE A 79 20.35 22.49 12.17
N GLY A 80 19.39 22.14 11.32
CA GLY A 80 19.54 21.08 10.34
C GLY A 80 18.36 20.97 9.38
N GLN A 81 18.37 19.91 8.60
CA GLN A 81 17.33 19.63 7.62
C GLN A 81 16.75 18.22 7.80
N ALA A 82 15.43 18.14 7.74
CA ALA A 82 14.75 16.85 7.69
C ALA A 82 14.85 16.27 6.27
N HIS A 83 15.13 14.97 6.19
CA HIS A 83 15.16 14.26 4.93
C HIS A 83 14.64 12.83 5.10
N ILE A 84 14.23 12.23 4.01
CA ILE A 84 13.91 10.81 3.93
C ILE A 84 14.79 10.14 2.90
N VAL A 85 15.02 8.85 3.12
CA VAL A 85 15.71 7.98 2.18
C VAL A 85 14.70 7.11 1.49
N THR A 86 14.57 7.24 0.18
CA THR A 86 13.67 6.40 -0.62
C THR A 86 14.47 5.42 -1.45
N THR A 87 14.01 4.18 -1.49
CA THR A 87 14.52 3.20 -2.45
C THR A 87 13.77 3.35 -3.76
N ALA A 88 14.52 3.34 -4.86
CA ALA A 88 13.90 3.45 -6.19
C ALA A 88 13.07 2.21 -6.55
N PHE A 89 13.39 1.07 -5.96
CA PHE A 89 12.71 -0.21 -6.15
C PHE A 89 12.92 -1.10 -4.93
N THR A 90 11.84 -1.65 -4.40
CA THR A 90 11.89 -2.47 -3.20
C THR A 90 11.78 -3.96 -3.53
N THR A 91 12.25 -4.80 -2.61
CA THR A 91 12.06 -6.26 -2.69
C THR A 91 10.58 -6.64 -2.63
N ASP A 92 9.80 -5.91 -1.87
CA ASP A 92 8.36 -6.15 -1.71
C ASP A 92 7.61 -5.84 -3.01
N GLU A 93 7.98 -4.76 -3.70
CA GLU A 93 7.46 -4.46 -5.03
C GLU A 93 7.82 -5.56 -6.04
N LEU A 94 9.09 -6.02 -6.04
CA LEU A 94 9.53 -7.12 -6.90
C LEU A 94 8.73 -8.41 -6.61
N LEU A 95 8.54 -8.74 -5.34
CA LEU A 95 7.80 -9.92 -4.92
C LEU A 95 6.37 -9.91 -5.45
N LEU A 96 5.67 -8.78 -5.29
CA LEU A 96 4.30 -8.63 -5.78
C LEU A 96 4.22 -8.61 -7.31
N CYS A 97 5.22 -8.07 -8.01
CA CYS A 97 5.32 -8.15 -9.47
C CYS A 97 5.53 -9.60 -9.94
N ARG A 98 6.35 -10.37 -9.24
CA ARG A 98 6.59 -11.78 -9.55
C ARG A 98 5.34 -12.62 -9.30
N ALA A 99 4.65 -12.41 -8.18
CA ALA A 99 3.38 -13.05 -7.90
C ALA A 99 2.35 -12.77 -9.00
N GLU A 100 2.25 -11.54 -9.48
CA GLU A 100 1.40 -11.18 -10.61
C GLU A 100 1.76 -11.96 -11.88
N ALA A 101 3.05 -12.07 -12.20
CA ALA A 101 3.51 -12.84 -13.35
C ALA A 101 3.12 -14.34 -13.24
N PHE A 102 3.22 -14.93 -12.07
CA PHE A 102 2.76 -16.29 -11.83
C PHE A 102 1.26 -16.46 -12.01
N ILE A 103 0.47 -15.48 -11.58
CA ILE A 103 -0.99 -15.51 -11.78
C ILE A 103 -1.34 -15.55 -13.27
N TYR A 104 -0.66 -14.76 -14.11
CA TYR A 104 -0.88 -14.80 -15.56
C TYR A 104 -0.38 -16.08 -16.23
N GLN A 105 0.59 -16.76 -15.61
CA GLN A 105 1.03 -18.09 -16.01
C GLN A 105 0.15 -19.22 -15.44
N LYS A 106 -0.87 -18.89 -14.64
CA LYS A 106 -1.73 -19.84 -13.92
C LYS A 106 -0.96 -20.72 -12.90
N ASP A 107 0.20 -20.26 -12.50
CA ASP A 107 1.00 -20.90 -11.46
C ASP A 107 0.61 -20.32 -10.09
N TYR A 108 -0.57 -20.69 -9.65
CA TYR A 108 -1.14 -20.17 -8.43
C TYR A 108 -0.37 -20.59 -7.17
N ASP A 109 0.30 -21.73 -7.20
CA ASP A 109 1.05 -22.22 -6.03
C ASP A 109 2.27 -21.32 -5.77
N ARG A 110 3.00 -20.93 -6.83
CA ARG A 110 4.09 -19.97 -6.68
C ARG A 110 3.57 -18.57 -6.35
N ALA A 111 2.45 -18.16 -6.89
CA ALA A 111 1.82 -16.90 -6.52
C ALA A 111 1.43 -16.87 -5.03
N VAL A 112 0.85 -17.94 -4.51
CA VAL A 112 0.52 -18.10 -3.08
C VAL A 112 1.78 -18.00 -2.21
N ALA A 113 2.88 -18.64 -2.62
CA ALA A 113 4.13 -18.59 -1.88
C ALA A 113 4.68 -17.15 -1.76
N ASP A 114 4.62 -16.39 -2.85
CA ASP A 114 5.05 -14.99 -2.85
C ASP A 114 4.12 -14.10 -2.01
N ILE A 115 2.81 -14.31 -2.10
CA ILE A 115 1.82 -13.60 -1.28
C ILE A 115 2.02 -13.95 0.20
N GLN A 116 2.31 -15.21 0.54
CA GLN A 116 2.64 -15.63 1.90
C GLN A 116 3.88 -14.90 2.41
N ALA A 117 4.95 -14.84 1.61
CA ALA A 117 6.18 -14.16 1.99
C ALA A 117 5.95 -12.67 2.29
N TRP A 118 5.09 -12.00 1.51
CA TRP A 118 4.67 -10.63 1.81
C TRP A 118 3.87 -10.59 3.13
N CYS A 119 2.91 -11.49 3.33
CA CYS A 119 2.11 -11.53 4.55
C CYS A 119 2.96 -11.79 5.80
N ASP A 120 3.99 -12.62 5.73
CA ASP A 120 4.88 -12.92 6.86
C ASP A 120 5.57 -11.68 7.42
N THR A 121 5.85 -10.71 6.55
CA THR A 121 6.47 -9.44 6.94
C THR A 121 5.45 -8.35 7.28
N HIS A 122 4.27 -8.38 6.69
CA HIS A 122 3.29 -7.28 6.74
C HIS A 122 2.03 -7.60 7.58
N ALA A 123 1.76 -8.87 7.85
CA ALA A 123 0.57 -9.27 8.62
C ALA A 123 0.94 -10.21 9.77
N SER A 124 0.12 -10.25 10.79
CA SER A 124 0.36 -11.07 11.97
C SER A 124 -0.36 -12.41 11.85
N GLY A 125 0.40 -13.52 11.87
CA GLY A 125 -0.13 -14.88 11.98
C GLY A 125 -1.03 -15.31 10.82
N THR A 126 -0.81 -14.79 9.62
CA THR A 126 -1.63 -15.09 8.44
C THR A 126 -1.09 -16.30 7.70
N THR A 127 -1.96 -17.28 7.46
CA THR A 127 -1.67 -18.39 6.54
C THR A 127 -2.44 -18.16 5.24
N VAL A 128 -1.71 -17.92 4.17
CA VAL A 128 -2.27 -17.71 2.84
C VAL A 128 -2.50 -19.06 2.16
N SER A 129 -3.66 -19.23 1.58
CA SER A 129 -3.97 -20.38 0.75
C SER A 129 -4.74 -19.96 -0.50
N ARG A 130 -4.68 -20.78 -1.51
CA ARG A 130 -5.44 -20.62 -2.75
C ARG A 130 -6.94 -20.51 -2.49
N SER A 131 -7.45 -21.31 -1.57
CA SER A 131 -8.86 -21.27 -1.17
C SER A 131 -9.21 -19.98 -0.43
N ALA A 132 -8.35 -19.49 0.47
CA ALA A 132 -8.57 -18.25 1.20
C ALA A 132 -8.66 -17.04 0.26
N ILE A 133 -7.77 -16.95 -0.74
CA ILE A 133 -7.79 -15.89 -1.75
C ILE A 133 -9.10 -15.96 -2.55
N ASN A 134 -9.47 -17.15 -3.04
CA ASN A 134 -10.69 -17.32 -3.82
C ASN A 134 -11.95 -17.02 -3.00
N GLN A 135 -12.01 -17.43 -1.75
CA GLN A 135 -13.12 -17.16 -0.87
C GLN A 135 -13.23 -15.64 -0.60
N TYR A 136 -12.13 -15.00 -0.25
CA TYR A 136 -12.17 -13.58 0.10
C TYR A 136 -12.52 -12.71 -1.11
N TYR A 137 -11.77 -12.78 -2.20
CA TYR A 137 -11.98 -11.92 -3.37
C TYR A 137 -13.14 -12.36 -4.26
N GLY A 138 -13.60 -13.61 -4.14
CA GLY A 138 -14.77 -14.10 -4.84
C GLY A 138 -16.11 -13.67 -4.21
N SER A 139 -16.20 -13.61 -2.87
CA SER A 139 -17.48 -13.42 -2.19
C SER A 139 -17.50 -12.45 -1.00
N GLN A 140 -16.37 -12.18 -0.38
CA GLN A 140 -16.31 -11.37 0.85
C GLN A 140 -15.77 -9.96 0.63
N ALA A 141 -14.97 -9.76 -0.41
CA ALA A 141 -14.35 -8.48 -0.70
C ALA A 141 -15.38 -7.41 -1.07
N THR A 142 -15.21 -6.24 -0.52
CA THR A 142 -16.04 -5.06 -0.78
C THR A 142 -15.36 -4.16 -1.81
N GLU A 143 -16.05 -3.12 -2.27
CA GLU A 143 -15.47 -2.08 -3.14
C GLU A 143 -14.21 -1.42 -2.56
N ARG A 144 -13.99 -1.53 -1.25
CA ARG A 144 -12.77 -1.03 -0.61
C ARG A 144 -11.55 -1.87 -0.94
N THR A 145 -11.72 -3.17 -1.15
CA THR A 145 -10.63 -4.13 -1.32
C THR A 145 -10.56 -4.72 -2.72
N LYS A 146 -11.67 -4.76 -3.41
CA LYS A 146 -11.82 -5.25 -4.78
C LYS A 146 -12.35 -4.14 -5.65
N LYS A 147 -11.83 -4.02 -6.86
CA LYS A 147 -12.27 -3.03 -7.86
C LYS A 147 -12.72 -3.72 -9.12
N ASP A 148 -13.66 -3.11 -9.80
CA ASP A 148 -13.99 -3.50 -11.16
C ASP A 148 -12.81 -3.15 -12.08
N LEU A 149 -12.46 -4.09 -12.92
CA LEU A 149 -11.28 -4.00 -13.78
C LEU A 149 -11.71 -3.99 -15.24
N HIS A 150 -11.21 -3.01 -16.00
CA HIS A 150 -11.47 -2.84 -17.43
C HIS A 150 -10.16 -2.75 -18.22
N PRO A 151 -9.27 -3.74 -18.13
CA PRO A 151 -8.00 -3.72 -18.83
C PRO A 151 -8.18 -3.93 -20.34
N LYS A 152 -7.18 -3.53 -21.12
CA LYS A 152 -7.12 -3.81 -22.56
C LYS A 152 -6.65 -5.23 -22.90
N PHE A 153 -6.40 -6.06 -21.91
CA PHE A 153 -5.99 -7.45 -22.01
C PHE A 153 -6.99 -8.34 -21.25
N VAL A 154 -6.95 -9.63 -21.52
CA VAL A 154 -7.90 -10.58 -20.95
C VAL A 154 -7.47 -10.98 -19.53
N ILE A 155 -8.41 -10.92 -18.61
CA ILE A 155 -8.34 -11.57 -17.30
C ILE A 155 -9.46 -12.61 -17.28
N GLU A 156 -9.13 -13.85 -17.00
CA GLU A 156 -10.15 -14.90 -16.88
C GLU A 156 -10.98 -14.70 -15.62
N ASN A 157 -12.29 -14.82 -15.78
CA ASN A 157 -13.21 -14.77 -14.64
C ASN A 157 -12.96 -15.91 -13.65
N GLY A 158 -13.32 -15.68 -12.40
CA GLY A 158 -13.14 -16.64 -11.33
C GLY A 158 -11.77 -16.51 -10.68
N GLU A 159 -10.99 -17.58 -10.64
CA GLU A 159 -9.77 -17.66 -9.85
C GLU A 159 -8.72 -16.62 -10.25
N GLN A 160 -8.44 -16.47 -11.55
CA GLN A 160 -7.44 -15.50 -11.99
C GLN A 160 -7.83 -14.07 -11.59
N LEU A 161 -9.09 -13.70 -11.78
CA LEU A 161 -9.60 -12.39 -11.38
C LEU A 161 -9.49 -12.18 -9.85
N ASN A 162 -9.76 -13.22 -9.05
CA ASN A 162 -9.63 -13.14 -7.60
C ASN A 162 -8.18 -12.89 -7.19
N PHE A 163 -7.24 -13.60 -7.78
CA PHE A 163 -5.82 -13.44 -7.52
C PHE A 163 -5.29 -12.07 -7.98
N VAL A 164 -5.73 -11.59 -9.14
CA VAL A 164 -5.39 -10.24 -9.61
C VAL A 164 -5.89 -9.18 -8.62
N ASN A 165 -7.13 -9.28 -8.15
CA ASN A 165 -7.65 -8.37 -7.13
C ASN A 165 -6.86 -8.46 -5.82
N CYS A 166 -6.42 -9.65 -5.42
CA CYS A 166 -5.54 -9.83 -4.28
C CYS A 166 -4.24 -9.02 -4.46
N ILE A 167 -3.53 -9.20 -5.55
CA ILE A 167 -2.28 -8.47 -5.81
C ILE A 167 -2.51 -6.96 -5.85
N LEU A 168 -3.57 -6.49 -6.50
CA LEU A 168 -3.89 -5.07 -6.57
C LEU A 168 -4.21 -4.47 -5.19
N HIS A 169 -4.79 -5.27 -4.29
CA HIS A 169 -5.03 -4.86 -2.92
C HIS A 169 -3.71 -4.76 -2.13
N LEU A 170 -2.85 -5.78 -2.21
CA LEU A 170 -1.55 -5.77 -1.56
C LEU A 170 -0.66 -4.62 -2.07
N ARG A 171 -0.59 -4.42 -3.38
CA ARG A 171 0.14 -3.29 -3.98
C ARG A 171 -0.37 -1.95 -3.52
N ARG A 172 -1.68 -1.78 -3.38
CA ARG A 172 -2.25 -0.53 -2.90
C ARG A 172 -1.80 -0.21 -1.46
N ILE A 173 -1.66 -1.24 -0.62
CA ILE A 173 -1.13 -1.09 0.74
C ILE A 173 0.36 -0.80 0.67
N GLU A 174 1.11 -1.58 -0.11
CA GLU A 174 2.56 -1.47 -0.21
C GLU A 174 3.01 -0.11 -0.74
N THR A 175 2.36 0.40 -1.77
CA THR A 175 2.80 1.59 -2.50
C THR A 175 2.10 2.87 -2.09
N VAL A 176 1.59 2.90 -0.87
CA VAL A 176 0.96 4.10 -0.29
C VAL A 176 1.96 5.26 -0.28
N HIS A 177 1.54 6.44 -0.74
CA HIS A 177 2.35 7.65 -0.88
C HIS A 177 3.48 7.60 -1.94
N GLU A 178 3.62 6.52 -2.68
CA GLU A 178 4.69 6.38 -3.69
C GLU A 178 4.23 6.75 -5.11
N GLY A 179 2.94 6.97 -5.30
CA GLY A 179 2.36 7.30 -6.60
C GLY A 179 2.22 6.11 -7.57
N LEU A 180 2.71 4.93 -7.19
CA LEU A 180 2.73 3.73 -8.03
C LEU A 180 1.33 3.19 -8.34
N ARG A 181 0.34 3.50 -7.49
CA ARG A 181 -1.06 3.14 -7.73
C ARG A 181 -1.60 3.67 -9.06
N TRP A 182 -1.06 4.79 -9.56
CA TRP A 182 -1.43 5.32 -10.86
C TRP A 182 -1.20 4.35 -12.00
N PHE A 183 -0.11 3.60 -11.96
CA PHE A 183 0.19 2.58 -12.98
C PHE A 183 -0.81 1.44 -12.95
N ASP A 184 -1.24 0.99 -11.76
CA ASP A 184 -2.29 -0.02 -11.64
C ASP A 184 -3.63 0.48 -12.21
N ILE A 185 -4.01 1.72 -11.86
CA ILE A 185 -5.24 2.36 -12.36
C ILE A 185 -5.23 2.38 -13.90
N LYS A 186 -4.14 2.82 -14.49
CA LYS A 186 -4.02 2.91 -15.95
C LYS A 186 -3.97 1.53 -16.61
N ARG A 187 -3.26 0.59 -16.03
CA ARG A 187 -3.09 -0.76 -16.59
C ARG A 187 -4.37 -1.58 -16.53
N TYR A 188 -5.06 -1.51 -15.41
CA TYR A 188 -6.25 -2.32 -15.15
C TYR A 188 -7.57 -1.61 -15.44
N GLY A 189 -7.54 -0.37 -15.93
CA GLY A 189 -8.74 0.40 -16.23
C GLY A 189 -9.63 0.62 -15.01
N ILE A 190 -9.03 0.85 -13.84
CA ILE A 190 -9.75 1.04 -12.58
C ILE A 190 -10.41 2.41 -12.60
N GLU A 191 -11.72 2.44 -12.43
CA GLU A 191 -12.45 3.69 -12.26
C GLU A 191 -12.24 4.27 -10.87
N VAL A 192 -12.02 5.57 -10.84
CA VAL A 192 -11.86 6.32 -9.58
C VAL A 192 -12.99 7.34 -9.47
N THR A 193 -13.84 7.14 -8.49
CA THR A 193 -14.93 8.05 -8.20
C THR A 193 -14.54 8.95 -7.02
N HIS A 194 -14.62 10.25 -7.22
CA HIS A 194 -14.48 11.24 -6.17
C HIS A 194 -15.85 11.77 -5.79
N ASN A 195 -16.28 11.46 -4.57
CA ASN A 195 -17.48 12.06 -4.03
C ASN A 195 -17.16 13.47 -3.55
N ILE A 196 -17.82 14.48 -4.09
CA ILE A 196 -17.76 15.83 -3.57
C ILE A 196 -18.58 15.83 -2.27
N SER A 197 -17.89 15.93 -1.14
CA SER A 197 -18.57 16.09 0.14
C SER A 197 -19.14 17.50 0.22
N GLY A 198 -20.44 17.64 0.29
CA GLY A 198 -21.10 18.93 0.51
C GLY A 198 -22.23 19.26 -0.47
N GLY A 199 -22.79 18.27 -1.10
CA GLY A 199 -24.11 18.39 -1.76
C GLY A 199 -25.19 17.90 -0.83
#